data_e5a4402d1448c85e3a3bac396bccc697
#
_entry.id   e5a4402d1448c85e3a3bac396bccc697
#
_cell.length_a   1.000
_cell.length_b   1.000
_cell.length_c   1.000
_cell.angle_alpha   90.00
_cell.angle_beta   90.00
_cell.angle_gamma   90.00
#
_symmetry.space_group_name_H-M   'P 1'
#
loop_
_entity.id
_entity.type
_entity.pdbx_description
1 polymer ?
#
loop_
_entity_poly.entity_id
_entity_poly.type
_entity_poly.pdbx_seq_one_letter_code
_entity_poly.pdbx_strand_id
1 'polypeptide(L)'
;MNVDLNKILARQDYVKLTKSLREKCNLVEDVISDKMKELDLNGMYGGIEVNGMKVFCIKNCLFVRTPEKDDDYGYQIEYRVVHSDVDDGDEVFDEESHRNFLFSPCSNKHALNFLNNAVAIIEKLGEIEQEKVDDIEKALESAKNI
;
A
#
# COMPACT_ATOMS: atom_id res chain seq x y z
N MET A 1 16.74 37.95 -17.75
CA MET A 1 16.86 36.51 -17.53
C MET A 1 16.22 35.75 -18.67
N ASN A 2 16.99 34.99 -19.40
CA ASN A 2 16.46 34.22 -20.53
C ASN A 2 15.80 32.93 -19.95
N VAL A 3 14.52 32.77 -20.24
CA VAL A 3 13.78 31.57 -19.88
C VAL A 3 13.86 30.60 -21.08
N ASP A 4 14.38 29.40 -20.81
CA ASP A 4 14.43 28.37 -21.83
C ASP A 4 13.05 27.71 -21.93
N LEU A 5 12.33 28.00 -23.00
CA LEU A 5 10.99 27.46 -23.24
C LEU A 5 10.98 25.91 -23.35
N ASN A 6 12.06 25.33 -23.88
CA ASN A 6 12.16 23.86 -23.95
C ASN A 6 12.16 23.21 -22.58
N LYS A 7 12.80 23.84 -21.59
CA LYS A 7 12.76 23.36 -20.19
C LYS A 7 11.37 23.48 -19.58
N ILE A 8 10.62 24.53 -19.94
CA ILE A 8 9.24 24.71 -19.48
C ILE A 8 8.33 23.66 -20.11
N LEU A 9 8.51 23.38 -21.41
CA LEU A 9 7.74 22.34 -22.11
C LEU A 9 8.01 20.95 -21.57
N ALA A 10 9.25 20.65 -21.13
CA ALA A 10 9.57 19.39 -20.49
C ALA A 10 8.76 19.16 -19.20
N ARG A 11 8.34 20.23 -18.52
CA ARG A 11 7.47 20.12 -17.32
C ARG A 11 6.09 19.57 -17.64
N GLN A 12 5.62 19.73 -18.87
CA GLN A 12 4.34 19.14 -19.29
C GLN A 12 4.42 17.62 -19.31
N ASP A 13 5.56 17.05 -19.69
CA ASP A 13 5.78 15.61 -19.62
C ASP A 13 5.78 15.14 -18.18
N TYR A 14 6.41 15.89 -17.28
CA TYR A 14 6.37 15.58 -15.84
C TYR A 14 4.94 15.54 -15.30
N VAL A 15 4.10 16.51 -15.65
CA VAL A 15 2.69 16.56 -15.21
C VAL A 15 1.91 15.36 -15.73
N LYS A 16 2.08 15.01 -17.01
CA LYS A 16 1.42 13.86 -17.63
C LYS A 16 1.86 12.55 -17.00
N LEU A 17 3.17 12.39 -16.79
CA LEU A 17 3.73 11.18 -16.18
C LEU A 17 3.30 11.04 -14.73
N THR A 18 3.25 12.13 -13.98
CA THR A 18 2.75 12.13 -12.60
C THR A 18 1.30 11.68 -12.54
N LYS A 19 0.47 12.16 -13.46
CA LYS A 19 -0.93 11.73 -13.55
C LYS A 19 -1.03 10.22 -13.83
N SER A 20 -0.25 9.73 -14.80
CA SER A 20 -0.21 8.30 -15.12
C SER A 20 0.27 7.45 -13.96
N LEU A 21 1.28 7.93 -13.22
CA LEU A 21 1.78 7.28 -12.01
C LEU A 21 0.66 7.13 -10.97
N ARG A 22 -0.10 8.20 -10.72
CA ARG A 22 -1.20 8.20 -9.75
C ARG A 22 -2.33 7.27 -10.17
N GLU A 23 -2.71 7.30 -11.44
CA GLU A 23 -3.73 6.41 -11.98
C GLU A 23 -3.32 4.93 -11.85
N LYS A 24 -2.05 4.63 -12.12
CA LYS A 24 -1.54 3.25 -11.96
C LYS A 24 -1.52 2.82 -10.51
N CYS A 25 -1.11 3.71 -9.60
CA CYS A 25 -1.16 3.42 -8.15
C CYS A 25 -2.59 3.11 -7.69
N ASN A 26 -3.59 3.84 -8.20
CA ASN A 26 -5.00 3.57 -7.89
C ASN A 26 -5.41 2.16 -8.29
N LEU A 27 -5.09 1.76 -9.52
CA LEU A 27 -5.43 0.43 -10.02
C LEU A 27 -4.73 -0.67 -9.23
N VAL A 28 -3.46 -0.50 -8.93
CA VAL A 28 -2.67 -1.47 -8.18
C VAL A 28 -3.14 -1.56 -6.73
N GLU A 29 -3.47 -0.42 -6.12
CA GLU A 29 -4.04 -0.39 -4.77
C GLU A 29 -5.31 -1.22 -4.69
N ASP A 30 -6.23 -1.05 -5.63
CA ASP A 30 -7.49 -1.79 -5.65
C ASP A 30 -7.25 -3.30 -5.71
N VAL A 31 -6.35 -3.74 -6.58
CA VAL A 31 -6.01 -5.16 -6.71
C VAL A 31 -5.43 -5.71 -5.41
N ILE A 32 -4.48 -5.01 -4.81
CA ILE A 32 -3.82 -5.44 -3.57
C ILE A 32 -4.80 -5.42 -2.40
N SER A 33 -5.58 -4.35 -2.24
CA SER A 33 -6.56 -4.23 -1.17
C SER A 33 -7.61 -5.33 -1.22
N ASP A 34 -8.14 -5.61 -2.41
CA ASP A 34 -9.13 -6.66 -2.60
C ASP A 34 -8.56 -8.03 -2.27
N LYS A 35 -7.33 -8.30 -2.68
CA LYS A 35 -6.66 -9.57 -2.38
C LYS A 35 -6.37 -9.72 -0.90
N MET A 36 -5.94 -8.66 -0.24
CA MET A 36 -5.70 -8.68 1.20
C MET A 36 -6.98 -8.98 1.99
N LYS A 37 -8.11 -8.40 1.58
CA LYS A 37 -9.40 -8.70 2.19
C LYS A 37 -9.83 -10.15 1.96
N GLU A 38 -9.69 -10.63 0.74
CA GLU A 38 -9.99 -12.02 0.39
C GLU A 38 -9.19 -13.01 1.23
N LEU A 39 -7.95 -12.67 1.56
CA LEU A 39 -7.05 -13.50 2.36
C LEU A 39 -7.14 -13.24 3.88
N ASP A 40 -8.10 -12.44 4.33
CA ASP A 40 -8.28 -12.06 5.75
C ASP A 40 -7.06 -11.34 6.34
N LEU A 41 -6.41 -10.48 5.54
CA LEU A 41 -5.23 -9.71 5.94
C LEU A 41 -5.58 -8.24 6.21
N ASN A 42 -6.69 -8.00 6.88
CA ASN A 42 -7.14 -6.66 7.23
C ASN A 42 -6.55 -6.19 8.56
N GLY A 43 -6.51 -4.87 8.73
CA GLY A 43 -6.04 -4.24 9.95
C GLY A 43 -4.51 -4.14 10.02
N MET A 44 -4.04 -3.43 11.02
CA MET A 44 -2.61 -3.16 11.19
C MET A 44 -1.79 -4.44 11.45
N TYR A 45 -2.37 -5.38 12.19
CA TYR A 45 -1.70 -6.64 12.53
C TYR A 45 -1.82 -7.70 11.43
N GLY A 46 -2.77 -7.51 10.51
CA GLY A 46 -2.96 -8.40 9.37
C GLY A 46 -2.12 -8.05 8.15
N GLY A 47 -1.20 -7.09 8.27
CA GLY A 47 -0.36 -6.65 7.17
C GLY A 47 0.70 -7.66 6.75
N ILE A 48 1.36 -7.36 5.66
CA ILE A 48 2.45 -8.17 5.12
C ILE A 48 3.76 -7.37 5.13
N GLU A 49 4.87 -8.08 5.19
CA GLU A 49 6.19 -7.45 5.12
C GLU A 49 6.84 -7.79 3.79
N VAL A 50 7.30 -6.75 3.10
CA VAL A 50 7.95 -6.86 1.78
C VAL A 50 9.08 -5.85 1.71
N ASN A 51 10.29 -6.31 1.42
CA ASN A 51 11.47 -5.45 1.26
C ASN A 51 11.68 -4.46 2.42
N GLY A 52 11.46 -4.92 3.65
CA GLY A 52 11.58 -4.09 4.85
C GLY A 52 10.43 -3.16 5.12
N MET A 53 9.42 -3.16 4.27
CA MET A 53 8.21 -2.36 4.44
C MET A 53 7.08 -3.22 5.00
N LYS A 54 6.19 -2.59 5.77
CA LYS A 54 4.92 -3.20 6.15
C LYS A 54 3.80 -2.61 5.30
N VAL A 55 3.02 -3.46 4.65
CA VAL A 55 1.85 -3.09 3.87
C VAL A 55 0.61 -3.60 4.58
N PHE A 56 -0.33 -2.72 4.87
CA PHE A 56 -1.55 -3.07 5.60
C PHE A 56 -2.75 -2.29 5.09
N CYS A 57 -3.93 -2.82 5.32
CA CYS A 57 -5.19 -2.25 4.84
C CYS A 57 -6.08 -1.91 6.04
N ILE A 58 -6.53 -0.65 6.12
CA ILE A 58 -7.49 -0.19 7.12
C ILE A 58 -8.63 0.52 6.40
N LYS A 59 -9.86 0.10 6.64
CA LYS A 59 -11.07 0.73 6.07
C LYS A 59 -10.97 0.96 4.55
N ASN A 60 -10.54 -0.04 3.82
CA ASN A 60 -10.37 -0.02 2.36
C ASN A 60 -9.23 0.86 1.86
N CYS A 61 -8.43 1.42 2.75
CA CYS A 61 -7.25 2.20 2.40
C CYS A 61 -5.99 1.37 2.59
N LEU A 62 -5.08 1.46 1.64
CA LEU A 62 -3.80 0.77 1.71
C LEU A 62 -2.73 1.73 2.25
N PHE A 63 -2.02 1.28 3.24
CA PHE A 63 -0.95 2.02 3.89
C PHE A 63 0.37 1.27 3.81
N VAL A 64 1.45 2.04 3.75
CA VAL A 64 2.80 1.49 3.76
C VAL A 64 3.59 2.14 4.89
N ARG A 65 4.21 1.30 5.73
CA ARG A 65 5.20 1.73 6.71
C ARG A 65 6.57 1.39 6.19
N THR A 66 7.39 2.41 5.95
CA THR A 66 8.74 2.24 5.43
C THR A 66 9.73 1.94 6.57
N PRO A 67 10.91 1.36 6.27
CA PRO A 67 11.97 1.22 7.27
C PRO A 67 12.64 2.55 7.64
N GLU A 68 12.44 3.59 6.84
CA GLU A 68 12.98 4.92 7.11
C GLU A 68 12.30 5.55 8.31
N LYS A 69 13.04 6.34 9.08
CA LYS A 69 12.53 7.08 10.23
C LYS A 69 12.55 8.58 9.93
N ASP A 70 11.58 9.31 10.49
CA ASP A 70 11.61 10.76 10.40
C ASP A 70 12.77 11.35 11.23
N ASP A 71 13.23 12.55 10.84
CA ASP A 71 14.38 13.20 11.47
C ASP A 71 14.02 13.84 12.82
N ASP A 72 12.74 14.13 13.07
CA ASP A 72 12.30 14.88 14.24
C ASP A 72 12.06 13.97 15.45
N TYR A 73 11.35 12.86 15.27
CA TYR A 73 10.89 12.00 16.37
C TYR A 73 11.40 10.57 16.30
N GLY A 74 12.03 10.18 15.19
CA GLY A 74 12.54 8.82 14.98
C GLY A 74 11.46 7.79 14.72
N TYR A 75 10.23 8.18 14.40
CA TYR A 75 9.17 7.28 14.03
C TYR A 75 9.32 6.83 12.57
N GLN A 76 8.92 5.60 12.29
CA GLN A 76 8.89 5.11 10.92
C GLN A 76 7.92 5.94 10.08
N ILE A 77 8.32 6.22 8.84
CA ILE A 77 7.51 6.98 7.90
C ILE A 77 6.40 6.08 7.38
N GLU A 78 5.16 6.56 7.52
CA GLU A 78 3.97 5.89 7.03
C GLU A 78 3.27 6.77 6.01
N TYR A 79 2.72 6.17 4.96
CA TYR A 79 1.95 6.92 3.98
C TYR A 79 0.75 6.13 3.47
N ARG A 80 -0.30 6.86 3.08
CA ARG A 80 -1.43 6.33 2.33
C ARG A 80 -1.02 6.19 0.87
N VAL A 81 -1.35 5.07 0.26
CA VAL A 81 -0.95 4.83 -1.14
C VAL A 81 -1.69 5.77 -2.09
N VAL A 82 -2.98 5.94 -1.89
CA VAL A 82 -3.81 6.78 -2.75
C VAL A 82 -4.77 7.61 -1.91
N HIS A 83 -5.20 8.74 -2.45
CA HIS A 83 -6.36 9.45 -1.95
C HIS A 83 -7.61 8.62 -2.21
N SER A 84 -8.05 7.88 -1.20
CA SER A 84 -9.37 7.30 -1.20
C SER A 84 -10.39 8.36 -0.71
N ASP A 85 -11.59 7.96 -0.33
CA ASP A 85 -12.64 8.84 0.17
C ASP A 85 -12.31 9.53 1.51
N VAL A 86 -11.10 9.37 2.00
CA VAL A 86 -10.61 10.00 3.23
C VAL A 86 -9.84 11.27 2.84
N ASP A 87 -10.30 12.43 3.30
CA ASP A 87 -9.65 13.72 3.05
C ASP A 87 -8.27 13.80 3.70
N ASP A 88 -7.42 14.68 3.14
CA ASP A 88 -6.09 14.92 3.66
C ASP A 88 -6.15 15.36 5.13
N GLY A 89 -5.42 14.66 5.99
CA GLY A 89 -5.38 14.95 7.41
C GLY A 89 -6.47 14.29 8.24
N ASP A 90 -7.39 13.54 7.62
CA ASP A 90 -8.39 12.78 8.38
C ASP A 90 -7.74 11.63 9.13
N GLU A 91 -8.24 11.39 10.34
CA GLU A 91 -7.81 10.25 11.14
C GLU A 91 -8.49 8.97 10.65
N VAL A 92 -7.71 7.90 10.57
CA VAL A 92 -8.19 6.55 10.34
C VAL A 92 -8.05 5.78 11.64
N PHE A 93 -9.17 5.26 12.16
CA PHE A 93 -9.18 4.48 13.39
C PHE A 93 -9.09 2.99 13.06
N ASP A 94 -8.09 2.34 13.63
CA ASP A 94 -7.94 0.89 13.58
C ASP A 94 -8.53 0.27 14.85
N GLU A 95 -9.64 -0.41 14.72
CA GLU A 95 -10.36 -1.04 15.84
C GLU A 95 -9.52 -2.13 16.51
N GLU A 96 -8.70 -2.84 15.75
CA GLU A 96 -7.86 -3.92 16.29
C GLU A 96 -6.76 -3.39 17.21
N SER A 97 -6.10 -2.31 16.81
CA SER A 97 -5.02 -1.71 17.60
C SER A 97 -5.50 -0.63 18.57
N HIS A 98 -6.77 -0.23 18.49
CA HIS A 98 -7.34 0.89 19.24
C HIS A 98 -6.55 2.19 19.08
N ARG A 99 -6.03 2.43 17.87
CA ARG A 99 -5.23 3.60 17.53
C ARG A 99 -5.86 4.40 16.41
N ASN A 100 -5.74 5.71 16.51
CA ASN A 100 -6.00 6.61 15.40
C ASN A 100 -4.72 6.83 14.62
N PHE A 101 -4.82 6.81 13.30
CA PHE A 101 -3.71 7.09 12.41
C PHE A 101 -3.99 8.34 11.60
N LEU A 102 -3.06 9.28 11.65
CA LEU A 102 -3.07 10.46 10.80
C LEU A 102 -1.96 10.29 9.78
N PHE A 103 -2.34 10.09 8.52
CA PHE A 103 -1.38 9.85 7.45
C PHE A 103 -1.34 11.02 6.48
N SER A 104 -0.14 11.37 6.08
CA SER A 104 0.06 12.36 5.04
C SER A 104 -0.40 11.81 3.68
N PRO A 105 -0.86 12.68 2.77
CA PRO A 105 -1.12 12.27 1.39
C PRO A 105 0.11 11.62 0.75
N CYS A 106 -0.13 10.68 -0.14
CA CYS A 106 0.94 10.04 -0.88
C CYS A 106 1.66 11.05 -1.79
N SER A 107 2.93 11.32 -1.53
CA SER A 107 3.77 12.13 -2.39
C SER A 107 4.20 11.34 -3.63
N ASN A 108 4.77 12.02 -4.63
CA ASN A 108 5.31 11.32 -5.80
C ASN A 108 6.43 10.36 -5.41
N LYS A 109 7.25 10.72 -4.41
CA LYS A 109 8.28 9.84 -3.87
C LYS A 109 7.66 8.54 -3.32
N HIS A 110 6.57 8.67 -2.56
CA HIS A 110 5.88 7.52 -1.98
C HIS A 110 5.14 6.70 -3.05
N ALA A 111 4.54 7.35 -4.04
CA ALA A 111 3.90 6.67 -5.16
C ALA A 111 4.91 5.85 -5.96
N LEU A 112 6.09 6.40 -6.21
CA LEU A 112 7.20 5.68 -6.86
C LEU A 112 7.66 4.49 -6.02
N ASN A 113 7.84 4.68 -4.72
CA ASN A 113 8.22 3.60 -3.82
C ASN A 113 7.20 2.47 -3.85
N PHE A 114 5.93 2.80 -3.77
CA PHE A 114 4.86 1.81 -3.82
C PHE A 114 4.87 1.04 -5.15
N LEU A 115 4.88 1.75 -6.26
CA LEU A 115 4.81 1.12 -7.58
C LEU A 115 6.04 0.27 -7.89
N ASN A 116 7.22 0.72 -7.47
CA ASN A 116 8.46 -0.05 -7.62
C ASN A 116 8.45 -1.36 -6.81
N ASN A 117 7.67 -1.43 -5.75
CA ASN A 117 7.54 -2.62 -4.91
C ASN A 117 6.25 -3.42 -5.18
N ALA A 118 5.42 -2.98 -6.10
CA ALA A 118 4.10 -3.58 -6.35
C ALA A 118 4.19 -5.05 -6.75
N VAL A 119 5.12 -5.41 -7.62
CA VAL A 119 5.32 -6.80 -8.06
C VAL A 119 5.68 -7.68 -6.87
N ALA A 120 6.62 -7.24 -6.03
CA ALA A 120 7.02 -7.98 -4.82
C ALA A 120 5.87 -8.15 -3.84
N ILE A 121 5.02 -7.12 -3.69
CA ILE A 121 3.83 -7.20 -2.84
C ILE A 121 2.85 -8.25 -3.38
N ILE A 122 2.58 -8.23 -4.68
CA ILE A 122 1.69 -9.19 -5.32
C ILE A 122 2.22 -10.63 -5.22
N GLU A 123 3.51 -10.81 -5.42
CA GLU A 123 4.17 -12.11 -5.25
C GLU A 123 4.03 -12.63 -3.82
N LYS A 124 4.21 -11.76 -2.83
CA LYS A 124 4.06 -12.13 -1.42
C LYS A 124 2.62 -12.56 -1.11
N LEU A 125 1.63 -11.86 -1.65
CA LEU A 125 0.23 -12.25 -1.50
C LEU A 125 -0.05 -13.61 -2.14
N GLY A 126 0.56 -13.89 -3.28
CA GLY A 126 0.46 -15.20 -3.93
C GLY A 126 1.04 -16.32 -3.08
N GLU A 127 2.17 -16.10 -2.43
CA GLU A 127 2.77 -17.06 -1.51
C GLU A 127 1.87 -17.33 -0.29
N ILE A 128 1.29 -16.29 0.30
CA ILE A 128 0.37 -16.41 1.43
C ILE A 128 -0.89 -17.16 1.00
N GLU A 129 -1.43 -16.86 -0.17
CA GLU A 129 -2.59 -17.57 -0.70
C GLU A 129 -2.31 -19.06 -0.86
N GLN A 130 -1.14 -19.42 -1.39
CA GLN A 130 -0.76 -20.82 -1.56
C GLN A 130 -0.64 -21.54 -0.21
N GLU A 131 -0.08 -20.90 0.81
CA GLU A 131 -0.01 -21.47 2.17
C GLU A 131 -1.41 -21.74 2.73
N LYS A 132 -2.35 -20.80 2.52
CA LYS A 132 -3.74 -20.95 2.97
C LYS A 132 -4.45 -22.07 2.21
N VAL A 133 -4.23 -22.19 0.90
CA VAL A 133 -4.76 -23.29 0.09
C VAL A 133 -4.27 -24.63 0.63
N ASP A 134 -2.97 -24.75 0.89
CA ASP A 134 -2.38 -25.99 1.40
C ASP A 134 -2.97 -26.37 2.78
N ASP A 135 -3.16 -25.39 3.65
CA ASP A 135 -3.76 -25.61 4.97
C ASP A 135 -5.22 -26.08 4.88
N ILE A 136 -5.99 -25.48 3.97
CA ILE A 136 -7.38 -25.86 3.74
C ILE A 136 -7.46 -27.28 3.16
N GLU A 137 -6.62 -27.60 2.18
CA GLU A 137 -6.58 -28.94 1.57
C GLU A 137 -6.25 -30.01 2.61
N LYS A 138 -5.28 -29.73 3.50
CA LYS A 138 -4.93 -30.65 4.60
C LYS A 138 -6.09 -30.84 5.56
N ALA A 139 -6.77 -29.76 5.93
CA ALA A 139 -7.92 -29.82 6.81
C ALA A 139 -9.07 -30.64 6.21
N LEU A 140 -9.36 -30.42 4.93
CA LEU A 140 -10.38 -31.16 4.20
C LEU A 140 -10.04 -32.66 4.09
N GLU A 141 -8.78 -32.98 3.81
CA GLU A 141 -8.32 -34.38 3.77
C GLU A 141 -8.46 -35.04 5.14
N SER A 142 -8.08 -34.33 6.24
CA SER A 142 -8.22 -34.84 7.59
C SER A 142 -9.68 -35.07 7.99
N ALA A 143 -10.60 -34.27 7.46
CA ALA A 143 -12.03 -34.34 7.75
C ALA A 143 -12.82 -35.27 6.83
N LYS A 144 -12.17 -35.88 5.86
CA LYS A 144 -12.78 -36.64 4.77
C LYS A 144 -13.71 -37.76 5.23
N ASN A 145 -13.44 -38.34 6.40
CA ASN A 145 -14.19 -39.49 6.94
C ASN A 145 -15.16 -39.11 8.07
N ILE A 146 -15.39 -37.81 8.27
CA ILE A 146 -16.34 -37.35 9.27
C ILE A 146 -17.78 -37.38 8.74
#